data_cc581e951fd87dde5a9a62de80121a97
#
_entry.id   cc581e951fd87dde5a9a62de80121a97
#
_cell.length_a   1.000
_cell.length_b   1.000
_cell.length_c   1.000
_cell.angle_alpha   90.00
_cell.angle_beta   90.00
_cell.angle_gamma   90.00
#
_symmetry.space_group_name_H-M   'P 1'
#
loop_
_entity.id
_entity.type
_entity.pdbx_description
1 polymer ?
#
loop_
_entity_poly.entity_id
_entity_poly.type
_entity_poly.pdbx_seq_one_letter_code
_entity_poly.pdbx_strand_id
1 'polypeptide(L)'
;EFALRENYNLQKYPVGGGFKIWHFENDFKSPLNKHRSLVFMTYLNDVEDGGTEFFHQHLSTPAKKGLTVMWPAYWTHTHKGIVSRLKEKYIVTGWINFINQL
;
A
#
# COMPACT_ATOMS: atom_id res chain seq x y z
N GLU A 1 -17.12 -7.62 10.59
CA GLU A 1 -16.41 -6.60 11.40
C GLU A 1 -14.95 -6.47 10.99
N PHE A 2 -14.36 -5.33 11.32
CA PHE A 2 -13.00 -4.97 10.93
C PHE A 2 -12.22 -4.44 12.13
N ALA A 3 -10.91 -4.64 12.13
CA ALA A 3 -10.04 -4.10 13.15
C ALA A 3 -8.62 -3.92 12.62
N LEU A 4 -7.86 -3.08 13.31
CA LEU A 4 -6.42 -2.96 13.12
C LEU A 4 -5.75 -4.00 14.02
N ARG A 5 -5.29 -5.08 13.43
CA ARG A 5 -4.67 -6.19 14.16
C ARG A 5 -3.19 -6.37 13.90
N GLU A 6 -2.68 -5.71 12.89
CA GLU A 6 -1.27 -5.74 12.55
C GLU A 6 -0.64 -4.39 12.85
N ASN A 7 0.64 -4.39 13.16
CA ASN A 7 1.40 -3.16 13.27
C ASN A 7 1.45 -2.49 11.90
N TYR A 8 1.29 -1.19 11.87
CA TYR A 8 1.54 -0.43 10.65
C TYR A 8 3.04 -0.18 10.49
N ASN A 9 3.46 0.07 9.26
CA ASN A 9 4.87 0.24 8.91
C ASN A 9 5.16 1.67 8.49
N LEU A 10 6.22 2.23 9.04
CA LEU A 10 6.81 3.46 8.54
C LEU A 10 7.94 3.06 7.59
N GLN A 11 7.85 3.46 6.33
CA GLN A 11 8.79 3.04 5.30
C GLN A 11 9.46 4.23 4.64
N LYS A 12 10.77 4.10 4.42
CA LYS A 12 11.55 5.06 3.68
C LYS A 12 12.09 4.39 2.42
N TYR A 13 11.87 5.01 1.27
CA TYR A 13 12.46 4.58 0.02
C TYR A 13 13.45 5.63 -0.46
N PRO A 14 14.73 5.27 -0.65
CA PRO A 14 15.70 6.20 -1.21
C PRO A 14 15.39 6.51 -2.67
N VAL A 15 16.05 7.53 -3.21
CA VAL A 15 15.98 7.81 -4.65
C VAL A 15 16.37 6.56 -5.42
N GLY A 16 15.56 6.16 -6.38
CA GLY A 16 15.78 4.95 -7.17
C GLY A 16 15.35 3.65 -6.49
N GLY A 17 14.91 3.72 -5.22
CA GLY A 17 14.41 2.57 -4.49
C GLY A 17 12.89 2.51 -4.44
N GLY A 18 12.37 1.36 -4.07
CA GLY A 18 10.93 1.19 -3.93
C GLY A 18 10.48 -0.24 -4.14
N PHE A 19 9.21 -0.48 -3.89
CA PHE A 19 8.60 -1.78 -4.11
C PHE A 19 8.07 -1.82 -5.54
N LYS A 20 8.87 -2.36 -6.44
CA LYS A 20 8.67 -2.29 -7.90
C LYS A 20 7.86 -3.43 -8.49
N ILE A 21 7.49 -4.41 -7.68
CA ILE A 21 6.85 -5.64 -8.15
C ILE A 21 5.34 -5.50 -8.04
N TRP A 22 4.63 -5.89 -9.10
CA TRP A 22 3.19 -5.99 -9.06
C TRP A 22 2.78 -7.01 -7.99
N HIS A 23 1.95 -6.60 -7.04
CA HIS A 23 1.56 -7.47 -5.94
C HIS A 23 0.18 -7.08 -5.38
N PHE A 24 -0.36 -7.96 -4.56
CA PHE A 24 -1.53 -7.71 -3.72
C PHE A 24 -1.30 -8.35 -2.35
N GLU A 25 -2.12 -7.97 -1.36
CA GLU A 25 -1.78 -8.21 0.06
C GLU A 25 -2.36 -9.49 0.63
N ASN A 26 -3.44 -10.03 0.04
CA ASN A 26 -4.11 -11.20 0.57
C ASN A 26 -4.26 -12.27 -0.51
N ASP A 27 -3.47 -13.34 -0.39
CA ASP A 27 -3.53 -14.49 -1.31
C ASP A 27 -4.45 -15.60 -0.80
N PHE A 28 -5.13 -15.40 0.33
CA PHE A 28 -6.01 -16.34 1.01
C PHE A 28 -5.32 -17.62 1.50
N LYS A 29 -4.01 -17.69 1.43
CA LYS A 29 -3.22 -18.88 1.79
C LYS A 29 -2.35 -18.67 3.01
N SER A 30 -1.68 -17.52 3.06
CA SER A 30 -0.73 -17.23 4.12
C SER A 30 -1.43 -16.92 5.43
N PRO A 31 -1.06 -17.56 6.55
CA PRO A 31 -1.69 -17.30 7.85
C PRO A 31 -1.64 -15.83 8.26
N LEU A 32 -0.57 -15.12 7.89
CA LEU A 32 -0.40 -13.72 8.24
C LEU A 32 -1.36 -12.79 7.51
N ASN A 33 -1.57 -13.03 6.22
CA ASN A 33 -2.29 -12.04 5.40
C ASN A 33 -3.72 -12.43 5.02
N LYS A 34 -4.14 -13.65 5.32
CA LYS A 34 -5.48 -14.12 4.91
C LYS A 34 -6.63 -13.33 5.53
N HIS A 35 -6.39 -12.59 6.59
CA HIS A 35 -7.41 -11.77 7.25
C HIS A 35 -7.39 -10.30 6.80
N ARG A 36 -6.49 -9.94 5.90
CA ARG A 36 -6.39 -8.57 5.39
C ARG A 36 -7.57 -8.28 4.48
N SER A 37 -8.31 -7.23 4.81
CA SER A 37 -9.46 -6.78 4.01
C SER A 37 -9.11 -5.55 3.18
N LEU A 38 -8.54 -4.55 3.83
CA LEU A 38 -8.19 -3.28 3.20
C LEU A 38 -6.75 -2.93 3.51
N VAL A 39 -6.12 -2.25 2.57
CA VAL A 39 -4.81 -1.61 2.76
C VAL A 39 -5.07 -0.13 2.92
N PHE A 40 -4.35 0.53 3.83
CA PHE A 40 -4.27 1.97 3.86
C PHE A 40 -2.83 2.41 3.76
N MET A 41 -2.62 3.56 3.12
CA MET A 41 -1.29 4.12 2.95
C MET A 41 -1.38 5.64 2.92
N THR A 42 -0.52 6.28 3.70
CA THR A 42 -0.44 7.73 3.74
C THR A 42 0.96 8.16 3.29
N TYR A 43 1.01 9.06 2.32
CA TYR A 43 2.27 9.68 1.93
C TYR A 43 2.67 10.72 2.96
N LEU A 44 3.92 10.70 3.39
CA LEU A 44 4.43 11.64 4.41
C LEU A 44 5.19 12.81 3.80
N ASN A 45 5.47 12.77 2.52
CA ASN A 45 6.09 13.89 1.80
C ASN A 45 5.61 13.94 0.36
N ASP A 46 5.87 15.07 -0.29
CA ASP A 46 5.55 15.24 -1.71
C ASP A 46 6.66 14.65 -2.56
N VAL A 47 6.30 13.73 -3.45
CA VAL A 47 7.23 13.12 -4.41
C VAL A 47 6.60 13.17 -5.78
N GLU A 48 7.00 14.11 -6.60
CA GLU A 48 6.39 14.42 -7.89
C GLU A 48 6.26 13.18 -8.79
N ASP A 49 7.27 12.33 -8.80
CA ASP A 49 7.34 11.14 -9.66
C ASP A 49 7.25 9.83 -8.87
N GLY A 50 6.56 9.82 -7.73
CA GLY A 50 6.67 8.69 -6.81
C GLY A 50 5.38 8.11 -6.23
N GLY A 51 4.29 8.16 -6.94
CA GLY A 51 3.01 7.64 -6.46
C GLY A 51 2.90 6.11 -6.49
N THR A 52 1.67 5.64 -6.54
CA THR A 52 1.35 4.21 -6.59
C THR A 52 0.53 3.92 -7.85
N GLU A 53 0.88 2.84 -8.53
CA GLU A 53 0.23 2.45 -9.78
C GLU A 53 -0.63 1.21 -9.56
N PHE A 54 -1.88 1.26 -10.04
CA PHE A 54 -2.83 0.15 -9.95
C PHE A 54 -3.05 -0.44 -11.34
N PHE A 55 -2.77 -1.74 -11.47
CA PHE A 55 -2.73 -2.42 -12.76
C PHE A 55 -4.10 -2.47 -13.45
N HIS A 56 -5.08 -3.05 -12.79
CA HIS A 56 -6.39 -3.28 -13.41
C HIS A 56 -7.20 -2.00 -13.62
N GLN A 57 -7.00 -1.01 -12.76
CA GLN A 57 -7.70 0.26 -12.84
C GLN A 57 -7.05 1.23 -13.82
N HIS A 58 -5.83 0.95 -14.28
CA HIS A 58 -5.03 1.87 -15.11
C HIS A 58 -4.94 3.25 -14.47
N LEU A 59 -4.65 3.26 -13.17
CA LEU A 59 -4.69 4.46 -12.35
C LEU A 59 -3.40 4.59 -11.57
N SER A 60 -2.89 5.81 -11.47
CA SER A 60 -1.78 6.13 -10.57
C SER A 60 -2.23 7.21 -9.61
N THR A 61 -1.88 7.04 -8.33
CA THR A 61 -2.11 8.09 -7.34
C THR A 61 -0.89 8.99 -7.26
N PRO A 62 -1.07 10.30 -7.00
CA PRO A 62 0.07 11.15 -6.72
C PRO A 62 0.62 10.87 -5.32
N ALA A 63 1.91 11.10 -5.11
CA ALA A 63 2.51 11.06 -3.79
C ALA A 63 2.50 12.47 -3.21
N LYS A 64 1.45 12.80 -2.49
CA LYS A 64 1.29 14.11 -1.84
C LYS A 64 1.24 13.94 -0.33
N LYS A 65 1.98 14.76 0.38
CA LYS A 65 2.00 14.75 1.83
C LYS A 65 0.59 14.82 2.41
N GLY A 66 0.25 13.87 3.25
CA GLY A 66 -1.07 13.78 3.90
C GLY A 66 -2.14 13.06 3.09
N LEU A 67 -1.89 12.72 1.83
CA LEU A 67 -2.84 11.94 1.05
C LEU A 67 -2.86 10.50 1.57
N THR A 68 -4.04 10.03 1.95
CA THR A 68 -4.26 8.64 2.34
C THR A 68 -5.07 7.95 1.25
N VAL A 69 -4.57 6.81 0.82
CA VAL A 69 -5.24 5.95 -0.16
C VAL A 69 -5.61 4.65 0.53
N MET A 70 -6.80 4.16 0.25
CA MET A 70 -7.27 2.88 0.77
C MET A 70 -7.77 2.03 -0.39
N TRP A 71 -7.48 0.73 -0.35
CA TRP A 71 -7.93 -0.19 -1.39
C TRP A 71 -8.11 -1.60 -0.82
N PRO A 72 -8.97 -2.42 -1.49
CA PRO A 72 -9.10 -3.83 -1.12
C PRO A 72 -7.78 -4.58 -1.24
N ALA A 73 -7.52 -5.48 -0.31
CA ALA A 73 -6.25 -6.20 -0.23
C ALA A 73 -6.09 -7.33 -1.26
N TYR A 74 -6.96 -7.40 -2.26
CA TYR A 74 -7.06 -8.55 -3.16
C TYR A 74 -6.41 -8.29 -4.52
N TRP A 75 -6.35 -9.35 -5.33
CA TRP A 75 -5.77 -9.31 -6.68
C TRP A 75 -6.41 -8.26 -7.58
N THR A 76 -7.69 -7.92 -7.31
CA THR A 76 -8.40 -6.87 -8.06
C THR A 76 -7.70 -5.53 -8.00
N HIS A 77 -6.88 -5.31 -6.97
CA HIS A 77 -6.12 -4.08 -6.77
C HIS A 77 -4.62 -4.35 -6.72
N THR A 78 -4.17 -5.16 -7.68
CA THR A 78 -2.74 -5.39 -7.90
C THR A 78 -2.07 -4.05 -8.18
N HIS A 79 -0.97 -3.78 -7.48
CA HIS A 79 -0.34 -2.46 -7.52
C HIS A 79 1.16 -2.56 -7.32
N LYS A 80 1.84 -1.47 -7.58
CA LYS A 80 3.27 -1.29 -7.27
C LYS A 80 3.58 0.16 -6.99
N GLY A 81 4.68 0.39 -6.26
CA GLY A 81 5.18 1.74 -6.06
C GLY A 81 5.89 2.24 -7.31
N ILE A 82 5.70 3.51 -7.61
CA ILE A 82 6.45 4.17 -8.67
C ILE A 82 7.77 4.64 -8.06
N VAL A 83 8.88 4.18 -8.64
CA VAL A 83 10.21 4.54 -8.15
C VAL A 83 10.50 6.00 -8.51
N SER A 84 10.82 6.79 -7.51
CA SER A 84 11.22 8.19 -7.74
C SER A 84 12.70 8.28 -8.11
N ARG A 85 12.99 9.11 -9.10
CA ARG A 85 14.36 9.48 -9.46
C ARG A 85 14.77 10.82 -8.89
N LEU A 86 13.84 11.51 -8.22
CA LEU A 86 14.04 12.88 -7.75
C LEU A 86 14.19 13.00 -6.25
N LYS A 87 13.43 12.22 -5.48
CA LYS A 87 13.36 12.38 -4.02
C LYS A 87 13.23 11.05 -3.31
N GLU A 88 13.62 11.04 -2.04
CA GLU A 88 13.25 9.99 -1.11
C GLU A 88 11.75 10.04 -0.86
N LYS A 89 11.16 8.88 -0.62
CA LYS A 89 9.72 8.75 -0.37
C LYS A 89 9.49 8.13 1.00
N TYR A 90 8.62 8.75 1.78
CA TYR A 90 8.23 8.27 3.10
C TYR A 90 6.74 7.97 3.11
N ILE A 91 6.37 6.79 3.59
CA ILE A 91 4.97 6.38 3.71
C ILE A 91 4.72 5.70 5.05
N VAL A 92 3.47 5.78 5.49
CA VAL A 92 2.93 4.89 6.51
C VAL A 92 1.94 3.98 5.81
N THR A 93 2.07 2.67 6.02
CA THR A 93 1.16 1.69 5.43
C THR A 93 0.72 0.69 6.47
N GLY A 94 -0.47 0.17 6.31
CA GLY A 94 -1.03 -0.83 7.21
C GLY A 94 -2.25 -1.50 6.60
N TRP A 95 -2.88 -2.34 7.41
CA TRP A 95 -3.99 -3.17 6.95
C TRP A 95 -5.13 -3.15 7.94
N ILE A 96 -6.34 -3.22 7.40
CA ILE A 96 -7.55 -3.46 8.17
C ILE A 96 -7.92 -4.91 7.96
N ASN A 97 -8.05 -5.65 9.06
CA ASN A 97 -8.34 -7.07 9.02
C ASN A 97 -9.82 -7.36 9.24
N PHE A 98 -10.29 -8.46 8.64
CA PHE A 98 -11.54 -9.04 9.07
C PHE A 98 -11.40 -9.58 10.48
N ILE A 99 -12.42 -9.39 11.30
CA ILE A 99 -12.51 -10.04 12.61
C ILE A 99 -13.27 -11.34 12.42
N ASN A 100 -12.63 -12.44 12.82
CA ASN A 100 -13.28 -13.72 12.81
C ASN A 100 -14.30 -13.78 13.95
N GLN A 101 -15.56 -14.02 13.63
CA GLN A 101 -16.65 -14.03 14.59
C GLN A 101 -16.88 -15.39 15.25
N LEU A 102 -16.27 -16.43 14.73
CA LEU A 102 -16.50 -17.78 15.22
C LEU A 102 -15.36 -18.33 16.03
#